data_008d99c49c3d051820879d8ed8ef77fd
#
_entry.id   008d99c49c3d051820879d8ed8ef77fd
#
_cell.length_a   1.000
_cell.length_b   1.000
_cell.length_c   1.000
_cell.angle_alpha   90.00
_cell.angle_beta   90.00
_cell.angle_gamma   90.00
#
_symmetry.space_group_name_H-M   'P 1'
#
loop_
_entity.id
_entity.type
_entity.pdbx_description
1 polymer ?
#
loop_
_entity_poly.entity_id
_entity_poly.type
_entity_poly.pdbx_seq_one_letter_code
_entity_poly.pdbx_strand_id
1 'polypeptide(L)'
;MGILLYPTISNLWNEYIHFVSIGHYEETVTELDTAEIDRLMAEARDYNANHTKNVIMDAFDDDNQYVLTHPYDTMLAVDSTGMMCYLEIPKLKEKMVVYHGISAKVLERGVGHIEGTSLPVGGESTHTVMSAHRGLPSAKLFTNLDQIVLGDQFYIHVLNEHLAYEVDEINVVLPEETSLLDIVPGQDLATLVTCTPYGVNTHRLLVRGHRVPYVPPEEPTVTFWEKMSELKFAIITLLAVLLIADIVFIVFRVRRKKKKR
;
A
#
# COMPACT_ATOMS: atom_id res chain seq x y z
N MET A 1 -20.28 7.32 21.44
CA MET A 1 -18.93 7.93 21.33
C MET A 1 -17.90 7.00 20.72
N GLY A 2 -17.87 5.70 21.04
CA GLY A 2 -16.89 4.74 20.44
C GLY A 2 -16.95 4.58 18.92
N ILE A 3 -18.13 4.67 18.31
CA ILE A 3 -18.32 4.49 16.86
C ILE A 3 -17.63 5.61 16.04
N LEU A 4 -17.61 6.84 16.55
CA LEU A 4 -16.99 7.99 15.85
C LEU A 4 -15.46 7.93 15.87
N LEU A 5 -14.86 7.25 16.84
CA LEU A 5 -13.40 7.11 16.95
C LEU A 5 -12.88 5.84 16.26
N TYR A 6 -13.77 4.92 15.87
CA TYR A 6 -13.40 3.64 15.29
C TYR A 6 -12.50 3.80 14.04
N PRO A 7 -12.82 4.62 13.02
CA PRO A 7 -11.96 4.75 11.85
C PRO A 7 -10.57 5.29 12.18
N THR A 8 -10.49 6.26 13.10
CA THR A 8 -9.20 6.85 13.51
C THR A 8 -8.32 5.83 14.22
N ILE A 9 -8.89 5.08 15.17
CA ILE A 9 -8.15 4.06 15.92
C ILE A 9 -7.73 2.90 15.00
N SER A 10 -8.63 2.44 14.13
CA SER A 10 -8.34 1.38 13.17
C SER A 10 -7.24 1.77 12.18
N ASN A 11 -7.28 2.99 11.65
CA ASN A 11 -6.24 3.49 10.75
C ASN A 11 -4.87 3.51 11.43
N LEU A 12 -4.80 4.03 12.66
CA LEU A 12 -3.55 4.03 13.44
C LEU A 12 -3.03 2.63 13.74
N TRP A 13 -3.93 1.71 14.02
CA TRP A 13 -3.56 0.32 14.24
C TRP A 13 -3.02 -0.32 12.95
N ASN A 14 -3.65 -0.06 11.82
CA ASN A 14 -3.19 -0.54 10.52
C ASN A 14 -1.83 0.05 10.14
N GLU A 15 -1.64 1.37 10.33
CA GLU A 15 -0.33 2.03 10.12
C GLU A 15 0.76 1.44 11.03
N TYR A 16 0.42 1.13 12.29
CA TYR A 16 1.34 0.47 13.21
C TYR A 16 1.73 -0.93 12.73
N ILE A 17 0.76 -1.72 12.25
CA ILE A 17 1.03 -3.05 11.67
C ILE A 17 1.95 -2.94 10.45
N HIS A 18 1.70 -1.99 9.54
CA HIS A 18 2.58 -1.76 8.39
C HIS A 18 4.00 -1.39 8.85
N PHE A 19 4.12 -0.48 9.81
CA PHE A 19 5.42 -0.07 10.35
C PHE A 19 6.20 -1.25 10.94
N VAL A 20 5.56 -2.08 11.77
CA VAL A 20 6.21 -3.25 12.39
C VAL A 20 6.56 -4.30 11.33
N SER A 21 5.65 -4.56 10.38
CA SER A 21 5.89 -5.56 9.32
C SER A 21 7.01 -5.15 8.37
N ILE A 22 7.09 -3.85 8.01
CA ILE A 22 8.18 -3.33 7.18
C ILE A 22 9.50 -3.44 7.94
N GLY A 23 9.55 -3.04 9.22
CA GLY A 23 10.76 -3.17 10.03
C GLY A 23 11.25 -4.61 10.15
N HIS A 24 10.33 -5.56 10.35
CA HIS A 24 10.68 -7.00 10.38
C HIS A 24 11.18 -7.49 9.01
N TYR A 25 10.56 -7.05 7.93
CA TYR A 25 11.01 -7.38 6.58
C TYR A 25 12.43 -6.88 6.30
N GLU A 26 12.71 -5.61 6.62
CA GLU A 26 14.03 -5.01 6.44
C GLU A 26 15.11 -5.71 7.28
N GLU A 27 14.78 -6.08 8.53
CA GLU A 27 15.64 -6.88 9.40
C GLU A 27 15.92 -8.26 8.78
N THR A 28 14.87 -8.98 8.37
CA THR A 28 14.98 -10.30 7.73
C THR A 28 15.84 -10.25 6.46
N VAL A 29 15.61 -9.25 5.58
CA VAL A 29 16.41 -9.07 4.36
C VAL A 29 17.87 -8.77 4.69
N THR A 30 18.14 -8.00 5.74
CA THR A 30 19.52 -7.70 6.17
C THR A 30 20.26 -8.94 6.70
N GLU A 31 19.54 -9.90 7.26
CA GLU A 31 20.09 -11.17 7.74
C GLU A 31 20.36 -12.19 6.63
N LEU A 32 19.74 -12.04 5.45
CA LEU A 32 20.00 -12.89 4.29
C LEU A 32 21.41 -12.64 3.75
N ASP A 33 22.07 -13.70 3.31
CA ASP A 33 23.31 -13.54 2.57
C ASP A 33 23.07 -13.04 1.13
N THR A 34 24.10 -12.47 0.52
CA THR A 34 23.99 -11.90 -0.83
C THR A 34 23.60 -12.97 -1.86
N ALA A 35 24.05 -14.22 -1.70
CA ALA A 35 23.74 -15.30 -2.63
C ALA A 35 22.25 -15.67 -2.59
N GLU A 36 21.64 -15.65 -1.40
CA GLU A 36 20.21 -15.90 -1.26
C GLU A 36 19.36 -14.77 -1.84
N ILE A 37 19.76 -13.51 -1.63
CA ILE A 37 19.09 -12.34 -2.24
C ILE A 37 19.17 -12.43 -3.77
N ASP A 38 20.36 -12.71 -4.31
CA ASP A 38 20.58 -12.86 -5.76
C ASP A 38 19.75 -14.01 -6.34
N ARG A 39 19.61 -15.12 -5.60
CA ARG A 39 18.77 -16.26 -5.97
C ARG A 39 17.30 -15.86 -6.05
N LEU A 40 16.75 -15.23 -5.01
CA LEU A 40 15.35 -14.78 -4.97
C LEU A 40 15.03 -13.78 -6.09
N MET A 41 15.94 -12.83 -6.34
CA MET A 41 15.80 -11.87 -7.43
C MET A 41 15.86 -12.55 -8.81
N ALA A 42 16.77 -13.51 -9.00
CA ALA A 42 16.89 -14.25 -10.26
C ALA A 42 15.65 -15.10 -10.54
N GLU A 43 15.11 -15.79 -9.52
CA GLU A 43 13.87 -16.56 -9.62
C GLU A 43 12.68 -15.68 -9.98
N ALA A 44 12.56 -14.49 -9.37
CA ALA A 44 11.49 -13.55 -9.67
C ALA A 44 11.61 -12.98 -11.10
N ARG A 45 12.81 -12.69 -11.57
CA ARG A 45 13.05 -12.25 -12.95
C ARG A 45 12.78 -13.36 -13.98
N ASP A 46 13.17 -14.60 -13.65
CA ASP A 46 12.87 -15.78 -14.48
C ASP A 46 11.36 -16.03 -14.54
N TYR A 47 10.66 -15.89 -13.40
CA TYR A 47 9.21 -15.92 -13.35
C TYR A 47 8.60 -14.88 -14.31
N ASN A 48 9.03 -13.63 -14.26
CA ASN A 48 8.56 -12.58 -15.14
C ASN A 48 8.81 -12.91 -16.62
N ALA A 49 9.97 -13.46 -16.96
CA ALA A 49 10.32 -13.82 -18.33
C ALA A 49 9.45 -14.95 -18.91
N ASN A 50 8.98 -15.89 -18.08
CA ASN A 50 8.28 -17.09 -18.49
C ASN A 50 6.77 -17.04 -18.28
N HIS A 51 6.30 -16.23 -17.30
CA HIS A 51 4.91 -16.27 -16.82
C HIS A 51 4.02 -15.14 -17.33
N THR A 52 4.58 -13.96 -17.50
CA THR A 52 3.82 -12.73 -17.79
C THR A 52 3.58 -12.49 -19.29
N LYS A 53 3.95 -13.43 -20.15
CA LYS A 53 3.82 -13.26 -21.60
C LYS A 53 2.39 -13.36 -22.14
N ASN A 54 1.44 -13.88 -21.37
CA ASN A 54 0.03 -13.91 -21.77
C ASN A 54 -0.84 -13.63 -20.55
N VAL A 55 -1.36 -12.45 -20.52
CA VAL A 55 -2.34 -11.93 -19.58
C VAL A 55 -3.58 -12.79 -19.57
N ILE A 56 -4.10 -13.02 -18.37
CA ILE A 56 -5.35 -13.74 -18.12
C ILE A 56 -5.32 -15.13 -18.77
N MET A 57 -4.44 -15.97 -18.24
CA MET A 57 -4.55 -17.39 -18.50
C MET A 57 -5.92 -17.85 -18.01
N ASP A 58 -6.63 -18.56 -18.90
CA ASP A 58 -7.80 -19.32 -18.52
C ASP A 58 -7.44 -20.11 -17.25
N ALA A 59 -8.21 -19.92 -16.17
CA ALA A 59 -8.01 -20.62 -14.89
C ALA A 59 -8.08 -22.16 -15.01
N PHE A 60 -8.25 -22.66 -16.23
CA PHE A 60 -8.39 -24.07 -16.61
C PHE A 60 -7.26 -24.57 -17.52
N ASP A 61 -6.17 -23.79 -17.73
CA ASP A 61 -5.01 -24.26 -18.47
C ASP A 61 -4.08 -25.08 -17.56
N ASP A 62 -4.41 -26.35 -17.38
CA ASP A 62 -3.70 -27.31 -16.53
C ASP A 62 -2.30 -27.73 -17.10
N ASP A 63 -1.91 -27.26 -18.27
CA ASP A 63 -0.68 -27.70 -18.98
C ASP A 63 0.56 -26.82 -18.69
N ASN A 64 0.46 -25.77 -17.86
CA ASN A 64 1.59 -24.94 -17.54
C ASN A 64 2.48 -25.56 -16.44
N GLN A 65 3.39 -26.44 -16.84
CA GLN A 65 4.32 -27.13 -15.96
C GLN A 65 5.24 -26.18 -15.19
N TYR A 66 5.48 -24.96 -15.69
CA TYR A 66 6.26 -23.95 -14.99
C TYR A 66 5.55 -23.44 -13.74
N VAL A 67 4.23 -23.20 -13.78
CA VAL A 67 3.40 -22.82 -12.62
C VAL A 67 3.45 -23.85 -11.52
N LEU A 68 3.42 -25.14 -11.87
CA LEU A 68 3.46 -26.23 -10.91
C LEU A 68 4.81 -26.34 -10.17
N THR A 69 5.90 -25.86 -10.80
CA THR A 69 7.25 -25.92 -10.23
C THR A 69 7.68 -24.60 -9.58
N HIS A 70 7.02 -23.49 -9.90
CA HIS A 70 7.30 -22.14 -9.39
C HIS A 70 6.00 -21.48 -8.91
N PRO A 71 5.45 -21.92 -7.76
CA PRO A 71 4.20 -21.39 -7.26
C PRO A 71 4.32 -19.88 -6.97
N TYR A 72 3.39 -19.10 -7.47
CA TYR A 72 3.36 -17.63 -7.32
C TYR A 72 3.48 -17.17 -5.87
N ASP A 73 2.82 -17.84 -4.96
CA ASP A 73 2.77 -17.50 -3.53
C ASP A 73 4.09 -17.73 -2.77
N THR A 74 5.07 -18.36 -3.41
CA THR A 74 6.42 -18.55 -2.88
C THR A 74 7.45 -17.54 -3.41
N MET A 75 7.10 -16.81 -4.47
CA MET A 75 8.00 -15.84 -5.09
C MET A 75 8.25 -14.65 -4.16
N LEU A 76 9.51 -14.23 -3.99
CA LEU A 76 9.92 -13.12 -3.11
C LEU A 76 9.50 -13.30 -1.64
N ALA A 77 9.13 -14.50 -1.22
CA ALA A 77 8.79 -14.79 0.17
C ALA A 77 10.06 -14.93 1.00
N VAL A 78 10.36 -13.95 1.85
CA VAL A 78 11.51 -13.99 2.77
C VAL A 78 11.16 -14.66 4.11
N ASP A 79 9.85 -14.74 4.40
CA ASP A 79 9.31 -15.34 5.62
C ASP A 79 7.91 -15.93 5.39
N SER A 80 7.25 -16.36 6.46
CA SER A 80 5.90 -16.94 6.44
C SER A 80 4.77 -15.91 6.46
N THR A 81 5.05 -14.61 6.44
CA THR A 81 4.03 -13.54 6.52
C THR A 81 3.27 -13.35 5.22
N GLY A 82 3.85 -13.80 4.09
CA GLY A 82 3.35 -13.60 2.73
C GLY A 82 3.60 -12.18 2.21
N MET A 83 4.49 -11.41 2.85
CA MET A 83 4.96 -10.12 2.36
C MET A 83 5.96 -10.33 1.23
N MET A 84 5.74 -9.65 0.10
CA MET A 84 6.64 -9.67 -1.07
C MET A 84 7.62 -8.50 -1.04
N CYS A 85 7.11 -7.32 -0.71
CA CYS A 85 7.81 -6.03 -0.75
C CYS A 85 6.98 -4.99 0.01
N TYR A 86 7.44 -3.73 0.02
CA TYR A 86 6.59 -2.63 0.45
C TYR A 86 6.58 -1.48 -0.56
N LEU A 87 5.46 -0.78 -0.59
CA LEU A 87 5.20 0.39 -1.43
C LEU A 87 5.35 1.65 -0.58
N GLU A 88 6.07 2.63 -1.08
CA GLU A 88 6.19 3.96 -0.50
C GLU A 88 5.65 5.02 -1.46
N ILE A 89 4.75 5.88 -0.99
CA ILE A 89 4.18 7.00 -1.75
C ILE A 89 4.47 8.29 -0.96
N PRO A 90 5.59 8.97 -1.21
CA PRO A 90 6.03 10.12 -0.40
C PRO A 90 5.00 11.24 -0.33
N LYS A 91 4.37 11.59 -1.45
CA LYS A 91 3.33 12.63 -1.50
C LYS A 91 2.17 12.36 -0.55
N LEU A 92 1.79 11.12 -0.36
CA LEU A 92 0.72 10.72 0.56
C LEU A 92 1.23 10.46 1.98
N LYS A 93 2.57 10.46 2.17
CA LYS A 93 3.25 10.10 3.42
C LYS A 93 2.87 8.69 3.90
N GLU A 94 2.75 7.74 2.96
CA GLU A 94 2.32 6.37 3.24
C GLU A 94 3.39 5.36 2.86
N LYS A 95 3.58 4.36 3.75
CA LYS A 95 4.32 3.12 3.49
C LYS A 95 3.39 1.95 3.76
N MET A 96 3.26 1.04 2.81
CA MET A 96 2.30 -0.05 2.87
C MET A 96 2.93 -1.38 2.46
N VAL A 97 2.63 -2.41 3.22
CA VAL A 97 3.04 -3.79 2.91
C VAL A 97 2.31 -4.28 1.66
N VAL A 98 3.04 -4.94 0.77
CA VAL A 98 2.50 -5.62 -0.41
C VAL A 98 2.54 -7.12 -0.20
N TYR A 99 1.41 -7.77 -0.41
CA TYR A 99 1.20 -9.20 -0.24
C TYR A 99 0.85 -9.87 -1.57
N HIS A 100 1.00 -11.19 -1.64
CA HIS A 100 0.56 -12.01 -2.78
C HIS A 100 -0.95 -11.98 -2.94
N GLY A 101 -1.40 -11.76 -4.18
CA GLY A 101 -2.81 -11.83 -4.57
C GLY A 101 -3.67 -10.68 -4.04
N ILE A 102 -4.94 -10.74 -4.41
CA ILE A 102 -5.95 -9.72 -4.09
C ILE A 102 -7.16 -10.31 -3.36
N SER A 103 -6.95 -11.37 -2.57
CA SER A 103 -8.03 -11.92 -1.75
C SER A 103 -8.56 -10.87 -0.77
N ALA A 104 -9.83 -11.01 -0.34
CA ALA A 104 -10.43 -10.09 0.63
C ALA A 104 -9.55 -9.95 1.88
N LYS A 105 -8.99 -11.06 2.38
CA LYS A 105 -8.09 -11.07 3.55
C LYS A 105 -6.82 -10.24 3.33
N VAL A 106 -6.26 -10.24 2.13
CA VAL A 106 -5.09 -9.42 1.76
C VAL A 106 -5.48 -7.96 1.71
N LEU A 107 -6.53 -7.62 0.96
CA LEU A 107 -6.95 -6.23 0.76
C LEU A 107 -7.50 -5.55 2.03
N GLU A 108 -7.93 -6.32 3.03
CA GLU A 108 -8.32 -5.78 4.34
C GLU A 108 -7.13 -5.27 5.16
N ARG A 109 -5.93 -5.78 4.92
CA ARG A 109 -4.74 -5.49 5.73
C ARG A 109 -3.62 -4.74 5.00
N GLY A 110 -3.64 -4.69 3.66
CA GLY A 110 -2.56 -4.06 2.90
C GLY A 110 -2.84 -3.95 1.42
N VAL A 111 -1.77 -3.81 0.65
CA VAL A 111 -1.76 -3.79 -0.80
C VAL A 111 -1.61 -5.23 -1.29
N GLY A 112 -2.36 -5.60 -2.32
CA GLY A 112 -2.25 -6.89 -2.98
C GLY A 112 -1.59 -6.74 -4.35
N HIS A 113 -0.62 -7.60 -4.65
CA HIS A 113 -0.08 -7.74 -6.00
C HIS A 113 -1.05 -8.58 -6.84
N ILE A 114 -1.39 -8.13 -8.05
CA ILE A 114 -2.32 -8.85 -8.93
C ILE A 114 -1.56 -10.01 -9.59
N GLU A 115 -1.94 -11.24 -9.25
CA GLU A 115 -1.42 -12.44 -9.88
C GLU A 115 -1.64 -12.42 -11.41
N GLY A 116 -0.66 -12.89 -12.18
CA GLY A 116 -0.66 -12.82 -13.64
C GLY A 116 -0.02 -11.53 -14.19
N THR A 117 0.25 -10.53 -13.36
CA THR A 117 1.11 -9.39 -13.74
C THR A 117 2.57 -9.65 -13.36
N SER A 118 3.50 -8.83 -13.84
CA SER A 118 4.91 -9.00 -13.48
C SER A 118 5.16 -8.84 -12.00
N LEU A 119 5.96 -9.72 -11.39
CA LEU A 119 6.44 -9.55 -10.03
C LEU A 119 7.17 -8.20 -9.88
N PRO A 120 7.15 -7.58 -8.69
CA PRO A 120 7.62 -6.21 -8.46
C PRO A 120 9.14 -6.11 -8.35
N VAL A 121 9.87 -6.66 -9.33
CA VAL A 121 11.34 -6.64 -9.41
C VAL A 121 11.85 -5.79 -10.57
N GLY A 122 10.94 -5.12 -11.29
CA GLY A 122 11.26 -4.30 -12.46
C GLY A 122 11.86 -5.11 -13.62
N GLY A 123 12.31 -4.40 -14.62
CA GLY A 123 12.98 -4.95 -15.80
C GLY A 123 12.28 -4.57 -17.11
N GLU A 124 13.01 -4.70 -18.21
CA GLU A 124 12.49 -4.41 -19.54
C GLU A 124 11.33 -5.34 -19.90
N SER A 125 10.28 -4.78 -20.46
CA SER A 125 9.04 -5.52 -20.81
C SER A 125 8.36 -6.16 -19.58
N THR A 126 8.29 -5.41 -18.46
CA THR A 126 7.53 -5.79 -17.27
C THR A 126 6.45 -4.75 -16.93
N HIS A 127 5.36 -5.22 -16.34
CA HIS A 127 4.30 -4.36 -15.81
C HIS A 127 3.76 -4.98 -14.52
N THR A 128 4.17 -4.45 -13.37
CA THR A 128 3.66 -4.89 -12.07
C THR A 128 2.41 -4.11 -11.70
N VAL A 129 1.39 -4.79 -11.18
CA VAL A 129 0.13 -4.15 -10.80
C VAL A 129 -0.21 -4.45 -9.35
N MET A 130 -0.47 -3.39 -8.60
CA MET A 130 -0.79 -3.44 -7.18
C MET A 130 -2.15 -2.82 -6.91
N SER A 131 -2.98 -3.50 -6.12
CA SER A 131 -4.34 -3.05 -5.81
C SER A 131 -4.54 -2.90 -4.30
N ALA A 132 -5.28 -1.88 -3.91
CA ALA A 132 -5.73 -1.71 -2.53
C ALA A 132 -7.08 -1.02 -2.45
N HIS A 133 -7.76 -1.18 -1.32
CA HIS A 133 -9.04 -0.55 -1.07
C HIS A 133 -8.97 0.97 -0.99
N ARG A 134 -10.08 1.60 -1.38
CA ARG A 134 -10.39 3.00 -1.17
C ARG A 134 -11.62 3.13 -0.29
N GLY A 135 -11.50 3.92 0.79
CA GLY A 135 -12.64 4.19 1.68
C GLY A 135 -12.97 3.05 2.65
N LEU A 136 -12.03 2.17 2.93
CA LEU A 136 -12.19 1.16 3.97
C LEU A 136 -12.17 1.84 5.35
N PRO A 137 -13.20 1.66 6.21
CA PRO A 137 -13.23 2.31 7.52
C PRO A 137 -12.11 1.88 8.47
N SER A 138 -11.50 0.72 8.23
CA SER A 138 -10.45 0.13 9.06
C SER A 138 -9.04 0.50 8.63
N ALA A 139 -8.82 0.98 7.40
CA ALA A 139 -7.50 1.25 6.86
C ALA A 139 -7.54 2.31 5.76
N LYS A 140 -6.59 3.24 5.78
CA LYS A 140 -6.50 4.32 4.80
C LYS A 140 -6.13 3.82 3.41
N LEU A 141 -5.11 2.95 3.31
CA LEU A 141 -4.61 2.35 2.07
C LEU A 141 -4.59 3.36 0.90
N PHE A 142 -5.24 3.02 -0.25
CA PHE A 142 -5.30 3.89 -1.43
C PHE A 142 -6.45 4.92 -1.39
N THR A 143 -6.95 5.28 -0.20
CA THR A 143 -8.04 6.25 -0.05
C THR A 143 -7.73 7.59 -0.71
N ASN A 144 -6.48 8.04 -0.64
CA ASN A 144 -6.03 9.33 -1.18
C ASN A 144 -5.25 9.19 -2.50
N LEU A 145 -5.33 8.06 -3.18
CA LEU A 145 -4.58 7.85 -4.44
C LEU A 145 -4.96 8.86 -5.53
N ASP A 146 -6.16 9.42 -5.48
CA ASP A 146 -6.63 10.48 -6.38
C ASP A 146 -5.94 11.85 -6.19
N GLN A 147 -5.10 12.01 -5.17
CA GLN A 147 -4.28 13.21 -4.99
C GLN A 147 -2.95 13.14 -5.75
N ILE A 148 -2.62 11.99 -6.31
CA ILE A 148 -1.43 11.79 -7.14
C ILE A 148 -1.65 12.50 -8.48
N VAL A 149 -0.60 13.13 -9.00
CA VAL A 149 -0.59 13.81 -10.29
C VAL A 149 0.59 13.33 -11.14
N LEU A 150 0.58 13.64 -12.43
CA LEU A 150 1.69 13.33 -13.33
C LEU A 150 2.99 13.98 -12.81
N GLY A 151 4.10 13.22 -12.86
CA GLY A 151 5.41 13.61 -12.35
C GLY A 151 5.64 13.32 -10.86
N ASP A 152 4.61 12.93 -10.09
CA ASP A 152 4.83 12.39 -8.74
C ASP A 152 5.55 11.04 -8.82
N GLN A 153 6.25 10.68 -7.75
CA GLN A 153 6.94 9.40 -7.70
C GLN A 153 6.40 8.50 -6.59
N PHE A 154 6.45 7.19 -6.84
CA PHE A 154 6.28 6.17 -5.82
C PHE A 154 7.40 5.13 -5.94
N TYR A 155 7.66 4.44 -4.84
CA TYR A 155 8.78 3.51 -4.75
C TYR A 155 8.30 2.13 -4.33
N ILE A 156 8.89 1.10 -4.93
CA ILE A 156 8.75 -0.28 -4.55
C ILE A 156 10.08 -0.73 -3.94
N HIS A 157 10.05 -1.16 -2.71
CA HIS A 157 11.20 -1.66 -1.98
C HIS A 157 11.11 -3.17 -1.89
N VAL A 158 11.94 -3.87 -2.66
CA VAL A 158 11.94 -5.33 -2.77
C VAL A 158 13.32 -5.86 -2.49
N LEU A 159 13.43 -6.75 -1.50
CA LEU A 159 14.71 -7.24 -1.01
C LEU A 159 15.68 -6.06 -0.76
N ASN A 160 16.83 -6.04 -1.40
CA ASN A 160 17.82 -4.96 -1.30
C ASN A 160 17.72 -3.92 -2.43
N GLU A 161 16.69 -3.97 -3.29
CA GLU A 161 16.49 -3.03 -4.40
C GLU A 161 15.38 -2.01 -4.08
N HIS A 162 15.60 -0.78 -4.57
CA HIS A 162 14.64 0.31 -4.50
C HIS A 162 14.28 0.76 -5.91
N LEU A 163 13.03 0.50 -6.30
CA LEU A 163 12.53 0.75 -7.64
C LEU A 163 11.70 2.03 -7.63
N ALA A 164 12.16 3.07 -8.33
CA ALA A 164 11.43 4.32 -8.44
C ALA A 164 10.62 4.37 -9.74
N TYR A 165 9.36 4.79 -9.61
CA TYR A 165 8.45 4.98 -10.74
C TYR A 165 7.89 6.39 -10.72
N GLU A 166 8.02 7.11 -11.83
CA GLU A 166 7.43 8.44 -12.02
C GLU A 166 6.09 8.30 -12.75
N VAL A 167 5.05 8.90 -12.18
CA VAL A 167 3.69 8.83 -12.71
C VAL A 167 3.59 9.51 -14.06
N ASP A 168 3.27 8.75 -15.09
CA ASP A 168 3.16 9.18 -16.48
C ASP A 168 1.72 9.11 -17.03
N GLU A 169 0.84 8.34 -16.37
CA GLU A 169 -0.53 8.17 -16.84
C GLU A 169 -1.50 7.95 -15.68
N ILE A 170 -2.67 8.61 -15.74
CA ILE A 170 -3.74 8.45 -14.76
C ILE A 170 -5.06 8.28 -15.51
N ASN A 171 -5.72 7.13 -15.31
CA ASN A 171 -6.95 6.76 -16.00
C ASN A 171 -8.05 6.37 -15.02
N VAL A 172 -9.29 6.59 -15.45
CA VAL A 172 -10.49 6.05 -14.80
C VAL A 172 -11.19 5.17 -15.81
N VAL A 173 -11.27 3.88 -15.53
CA VAL A 173 -11.78 2.85 -16.45
C VAL A 173 -12.88 2.02 -15.78
N LEU A 174 -13.62 1.25 -16.57
CA LEU A 174 -14.54 0.25 -16.05
C LEU A 174 -13.76 -0.96 -15.51
N PRO A 175 -14.30 -1.73 -14.55
CA PRO A 175 -13.59 -2.86 -13.94
C PRO A 175 -13.12 -3.94 -14.93
N GLU A 176 -13.83 -4.10 -16.03
CA GLU A 176 -13.54 -5.05 -17.11
C GLU A 176 -12.48 -4.55 -18.11
N GLU A 177 -12.14 -3.28 -18.07
CA GLU A 177 -11.12 -2.68 -18.97
C GLU A 177 -9.72 -2.88 -18.39
N THR A 178 -9.07 -3.98 -18.76
CA THR A 178 -7.76 -4.37 -18.25
C THR A 178 -6.60 -4.10 -19.21
N SER A 179 -6.86 -3.66 -20.44
CA SER A 179 -5.83 -3.48 -21.49
C SER A 179 -4.72 -2.48 -21.14
N LEU A 180 -4.99 -1.53 -20.23
CA LEU A 180 -3.97 -0.60 -19.72
C LEU A 180 -3.02 -1.24 -18.71
N LEU A 181 -3.27 -2.47 -18.31
CA LEU A 181 -2.41 -3.26 -17.41
C LEU A 181 -1.50 -4.22 -18.15
N ASP A 182 -1.61 -4.29 -19.49
CA ASP A 182 -0.80 -5.16 -20.33
C ASP A 182 0.67 -4.73 -20.33
N ILE A 183 1.55 -5.70 -20.57
CA ILE A 183 2.98 -5.44 -20.73
C ILE A 183 3.22 -4.67 -22.02
N VAL A 184 3.94 -3.57 -21.94
CA VAL A 184 4.39 -2.79 -23.09
C VAL A 184 5.84 -3.17 -23.41
N PRO A 185 6.12 -3.73 -24.60
CA PRO A 185 7.48 -4.13 -24.95
C PRO A 185 8.50 -2.99 -24.78
N GLY A 186 9.62 -3.31 -24.14
CA GLY A 186 10.70 -2.37 -23.90
C GLY A 186 10.49 -1.41 -22.73
N GLN A 187 9.34 -1.46 -22.05
CA GLN A 187 9.06 -0.59 -20.87
C GLN A 187 9.11 -1.37 -19.55
N ASP A 188 9.47 -0.66 -18.50
CA ASP A 188 9.38 -1.11 -17.11
C ASP A 188 8.31 -0.25 -16.42
N LEU A 189 7.13 -0.84 -16.17
CA LEU A 189 5.95 -0.16 -15.71
C LEU A 189 5.46 -0.71 -14.37
N ALA A 190 4.84 0.17 -13.58
CA ALA A 190 4.10 -0.18 -12.38
C ALA A 190 2.78 0.58 -12.33
N THR A 191 1.67 -0.09 -11.99
CA THR A 191 0.36 0.54 -11.87
C THR A 191 -0.26 0.28 -10.50
N LEU A 192 -0.72 1.36 -9.85
CA LEU A 192 -1.50 1.33 -8.63
C LEU A 192 -2.98 1.41 -8.97
N VAL A 193 -3.78 0.48 -8.47
CA VAL A 193 -5.21 0.33 -8.80
C VAL A 193 -6.07 0.49 -7.56
N THR A 194 -7.11 1.30 -7.66
CA THR A 194 -8.12 1.39 -6.59
C THR A 194 -9.52 1.66 -7.15
N CYS A 195 -10.54 1.52 -6.31
CA CYS A 195 -11.92 1.82 -6.68
C CYS A 195 -12.19 3.32 -6.72
N THR A 196 -13.03 3.77 -7.63
CA THR A 196 -13.48 5.16 -7.77
C THR A 196 -14.90 5.22 -8.37
N PRO A 197 -15.72 6.30 -8.15
CA PRO A 197 -15.58 7.33 -7.13
C PRO A 197 -15.65 6.78 -5.70
N TYR A 198 -15.14 7.55 -4.73
CA TYR A 198 -15.17 7.17 -3.31
C TYR A 198 -16.57 6.76 -2.84
N GLY A 199 -16.68 5.58 -2.24
CA GLY A 199 -17.94 5.04 -1.71
C GLY A 199 -18.94 4.53 -2.77
N VAL A 200 -18.73 4.83 -4.07
CA VAL A 200 -19.57 4.33 -5.18
C VAL A 200 -18.93 3.12 -5.87
N ASN A 201 -17.61 3.16 -6.10
CA ASN A 201 -16.77 2.05 -6.54
C ASN A 201 -17.12 1.42 -7.90
N THR A 202 -17.77 2.19 -8.79
CA THR A 202 -18.20 1.71 -10.12
C THR A 202 -17.07 1.60 -11.13
N HIS A 203 -15.98 2.32 -10.92
CA HIS A 203 -14.82 2.37 -11.81
C HIS A 203 -13.55 2.00 -11.06
N ARG A 204 -12.44 1.92 -11.80
CA ARG A 204 -11.09 1.79 -11.26
C ARG A 204 -10.27 3.02 -11.62
N LEU A 205 -9.58 3.57 -10.62
CA LEU A 205 -8.52 4.56 -10.80
C LEU A 205 -7.21 3.81 -10.99
N LEU A 206 -6.56 4.06 -12.11
CA LEU A 206 -5.26 3.53 -12.47
C LEU A 206 -4.25 4.67 -12.41
N VAL A 207 -3.20 4.51 -11.60
CA VAL A 207 -2.07 5.44 -11.52
C VAL A 207 -0.83 4.67 -11.97
N ARG A 208 -0.42 4.89 -13.24
CA ARG A 208 0.73 4.23 -13.84
C ARG A 208 1.98 5.09 -13.71
N GLY A 209 3.10 4.44 -13.46
CA GLY A 209 4.43 5.03 -13.53
C GLY A 209 5.37 4.21 -14.38
N HIS A 210 6.31 4.89 -15.02
CA HIS A 210 7.45 4.30 -15.71
C HIS A 210 8.70 4.36 -14.83
N ARG A 211 9.61 3.43 -15.02
CA ARG A 211 10.85 3.32 -14.24
C ARG A 211 11.74 4.55 -14.43
N VAL A 212 12.23 5.10 -13.32
CA VAL A 212 13.24 6.16 -13.26
C VAL A 212 14.38 5.77 -12.31
N PRO A 213 15.56 6.41 -12.40
CA PRO A 213 16.61 6.21 -11.40
C PRO A 213 16.11 6.55 -9.99
N TYR A 214 16.37 5.65 -9.04
CA TYR A 214 16.00 5.91 -7.64
C TYR A 214 16.87 7.01 -7.06
N VAL A 215 16.22 8.05 -6.56
CA VAL A 215 16.82 9.09 -5.73
C VAL A 215 16.06 9.09 -4.42
N PRO A 216 16.73 8.84 -3.28
CA PRO A 216 16.06 8.90 -1.98
C PRO A 216 15.33 10.24 -1.81
N PRO A 217 14.08 10.23 -1.31
CA PRO A 217 13.34 11.47 -1.10
C PRO A 217 14.10 12.40 -0.14
N GLU A 218 14.12 13.71 -0.45
CA GLU A 218 14.82 14.72 0.37
C GLU A 218 14.25 14.79 1.79
N GLU A 219 12.94 14.62 1.94
CA GLU A 219 12.29 14.48 3.23
C GLU A 219 11.88 13.02 3.42
N PRO A 220 12.40 12.33 4.46
CA PRO A 220 11.97 10.98 4.76
C PRO A 220 10.45 10.97 5.02
N THR A 221 9.78 9.96 4.50
CA THR A 221 8.37 9.75 4.81
C THR A 221 8.19 9.75 6.32
N VAL A 222 7.29 10.58 6.82
CA VAL A 222 7.06 10.77 8.27
C VAL A 222 6.94 9.42 8.96
N THR A 223 7.78 9.17 9.93
CA THR A 223 7.78 7.90 10.65
C THR A 223 6.47 7.73 11.44
N PHE A 224 6.08 6.49 11.70
CA PHE A 224 4.93 6.19 12.58
C PHE A 224 5.02 6.97 13.91
N TRP A 225 6.20 7.10 14.50
CA TRP A 225 6.40 7.81 15.76
C TRP A 225 6.19 9.33 15.65
N GLU A 226 6.51 9.93 14.53
CA GLU A 226 6.22 11.34 14.26
C GLU A 226 4.72 11.58 14.11
N LYS A 227 4.03 10.74 13.32
CA LYS A 227 2.55 10.75 13.23
C LYS A 227 1.90 10.56 14.61
N MET A 228 2.42 9.64 15.43
CA MET A 228 1.94 9.42 16.80
C MET A 228 2.19 10.60 17.71
N SER A 229 3.29 11.34 17.56
CA SER A 229 3.56 12.54 18.36
C SER A 229 2.56 13.65 18.06
N GLU A 230 2.26 13.92 16.80
CA GLU A 230 1.23 14.87 16.37
C GLU A 230 -0.15 14.50 16.94
N LEU A 231 -0.51 13.21 16.90
CA LEU A 231 -1.77 12.73 17.46
C LEU A 231 -1.84 12.87 18.97
N LYS A 232 -0.76 12.61 19.71
CA LYS A 232 -0.69 12.84 21.16
C LYS A 232 -1.00 14.29 21.50
N PHE A 233 -0.42 15.25 20.78
CA PHE A 233 -0.72 16.67 20.96
C PHE A 233 -2.19 16.98 20.69
N ALA A 234 -2.77 16.46 19.61
CA ALA A 234 -4.18 16.66 19.28
C ALA A 234 -5.11 16.07 20.36
N ILE A 235 -4.81 14.86 20.86
CA ILE A 235 -5.58 14.21 21.93
C ILE A 235 -5.47 15.00 23.25
N ILE A 236 -4.26 15.43 23.63
CA ILE A 236 -4.06 16.22 24.87
C ILE A 236 -4.83 17.54 24.78
N THR A 237 -4.79 18.21 23.62
CA THR A 237 -5.51 19.46 23.38
C THR A 237 -7.03 19.24 23.48
N LEU A 238 -7.54 18.18 22.87
CA LEU A 238 -8.97 17.83 22.94
C LEU A 238 -9.41 17.53 24.38
N LEU A 239 -8.63 16.74 25.13
CA LEU A 239 -8.92 16.45 26.54
C LEU A 239 -8.90 17.71 27.41
N ALA A 240 -7.95 18.62 27.16
CA ALA A 240 -7.90 19.91 27.88
C ALA A 240 -9.14 20.77 27.58
N VAL A 241 -9.57 20.83 26.32
CA VAL A 241 -10.80 21.57 25.92
C VAL A 241 -12.03 20.97 26.56
N LEU A 242 -12.18 19.64 26.59
CA LEU A 242 -13.29 18.96 27.24
C LEU A 242 -13.31 19.23 28.75
N LEU A 243 -12.14 19.18 29.40
CA LEU A 243 -12.03 19.48 30.85
C LEU A 243 -12.43 20.92 31.15
N ILE A 244 -11.99 21.88 30.34
CA ILE A 244 -12.38 23.28 30.47
C ILE A 244 -13.90 23.45 30.30
N ALA A 245 -14.50 22.80 29.31
CA ALA A 245 -15.92 22.83 29.04
C ALA A 245 -16.73 22.28 30.22
N ASP A 246 -16.28 21.17 30.85
CA ASP A 246 -16.90 20.57 32.02
C ASP A 246 -16.79 21.52 33.24
N ILE A 247 -15.64 22.13 33.47
CA ILE A 247 -15.45 23.12 34.53
C ILE A 247 -16.41 24.32 34.36
N VAL A 248 -16.47 24.87 33.13
CA VAL A 248 -17.39 25.99 32.82
C VAL A 248 -18.85 25.59 33.04
N PHE A 249 -19.24 24.40 32.63
CA PHE A 249 -20.59 23.87 32.82
C PHE A 249 -20.93 23.72 34.29
N ILE A 250 -20.03 23.17 35.12
CA ILE A 250 -20.20 23.02 36.56
C ILE A 250 -20.34 24.40 37.21
N VAL A 251 -19.46 25.36 36.90
CA VAL A 251 -19.52 26.74 37.44
C VAL A 251 -20.86 27.41 37.08
N PHE A 252 -21.30 27.24 35.83
CA PHE A 252 -22.60 27.80 35.38
C PHE A 252 -23.79 27.16 36.13
N ARG A 253 -23.73 25.85 36.34
CA ARG A 253 -24.76 25.10 37.09
C ARG A 253 -24.82 25.53 38.58
N VAL A 254 -23.66 25.72 39.20
CA VAL A 254 -23.55 26.21 40.61
C VAL A 254 -24.07 27.65 40.74
N ARG A 255 -23.69 28.55 39.80
CA ARG A 255 -24.19 29.95 39.78
C ARG A 255 -25.67 30.02 39.59
N ARG A 256 -26.30 29.18 38.74
CA ARG A 256 -27.75 29.10 38.56
C ARG A 256 -28.48 28.61 39.83
N LYS A 257 -27.89 27.66 40.59
CA LYS A 257 -28.48 27.20 41.85
C LYS A 257 -28.41 28.27 42.95
N LYS A 258 -27.35 29.09 43.00
CA LYS A 258 -27.25 30.22 43.96
C LYS A 258 -28.21 31.37 43.66
N LYS A 259 -28.66 31.54 42.42
CA LYS A 259 -29.61 32.60 42.03
C LYS A 259 -31.08 32.22 42.24
N LYS A 260 -31.36 30.94 42.58
CA LYS A 260 -32.70 30.41 42.87
C LYS A 260 -32.94 30.20 44.38
N ARG A 261 -31.95 30.49 45.20
CA ARG A 261 -32.06 30.64 46.67
C ARG A 261 -32.03 32.13 47.05
#